data_f0399c1d925ca58111ce3002d7d029ba
#
_entry.id   f0399c1d925ca58111ce3002d7d029ba
#
_cell.length_a   1.000
_cell.length_b   1.000
_cell.length_c   1.000
_cell.angle_alpha   90.00
_cell.angle_beta   90.00
_cell.angle_gamma   90.00
#
_symmetry.space_group_name_H-M   'P 1'
#
loop_
_entity.id
_entity.type
_entity.pdbx_description
1 polymer ?
#
loop_
_entity_poly.entity_id
_entity_poly.type
_entity_poly.pdbx_seq_one_letter_code
_entity_poly.pdbx_strand_id
1 'polypeptide(L)'
;MTDPLQDIRHYSPTMTISQVLKFCERKNMGITRGMIQNYIRDGLLPPPVNKRQYTHKHLAALAMIDRLKTVFDMPTIREALTPYMDEEGLPTEVYSTLMDKLTGMEAKWQASIAPALSVEKDGGTLLSMAFATELKNTVTESVVQ
;
A
#
# COMPACT_ATOMS: atom_id res chain seq x y z
N MET A 1 14.26 -3.80 2.18
CA MET A 1 13.19 -4.22 1.24
C MET A 1 13.17 -3.27 0.05
N THR A 2 13.15 -3.82 -1.14
CA THR A 2 13.15 -3.02 -2.37
C THR A 2 11.76 -2.45 -2.64
N ASP A 3 11.71 -1.16 -2.98
CA ASP A 3 10.46 -0.51 -3.36
C ASP A 3 9.99 -1.06 -4.72
N PRO A 4 8.78 -1.67 -4.80
CA PRO A 4 8.26 -2.21 -6.06
C PRO A 4 8.12 -1.18 -7.17
N LEU A 5 7.97 0.10 -6.83
CA LEU A 5 7.81 1.17 -7.82
C LEU A 5 9.10 1.91 -8.15
N GLN A 6 10.24 1.43 -7.68
CA GLN A 6 11.52 2.10 -7.87
C GLN A 6 11.81 2.36 -9.37
N ASP A 7 11.45 1.42 -10.23
CA ASP A 7 11.67 1.51 -11.67
C ASP A 7 10.41 1.78 -12.48
N ILE A 8 9.39 2.35 -11.85
CA ILE A 8 8.08 2.56 -12.49
C ILE A 8 8.18 3.42 -13.76
N ARG A 9 9.17 4.30 -13.84
CA ARG A 9 9.38 5.17 -15.01
C ARG A 9 9.67 4.39 -16.28
N HIS A 10 10.18 3.16 -16.16
CA HIS A 10 10.50 2.30 -17.29
C HIS A 10 9.29 1.52 -17.81
N TYR A 11 8.16 1.63 -17.13
CA TYR A 11 6.91 0.98 -17.54
C TYR A 11 5.99 1.96 -18.24
N SER A 12 5.16 1.44 -19.13
CA SER A 12 4.18 2.26 -19.84
C SER A 12 3.28 3.02 -18.86
N PRO A 13 2.92 4.29 -19.16
CA PRO A 13 1.98 5.05 -18.33
C PRO A 13 0.61 4.40 -18.20
N THR A 14 0.22 3.56 -19.16
CA THR A 14 -1.01 2.79 -19.12
C THR A 14 -0.72 1.32 -19.40
N MET A 15 -1.44 0.44 -18.72
CA MET A 15 -1.23 -1.01 -18.82
C MET A 15 -2.56 -1.73 -18.84
N THR A 16 -2.57 -2.90 -19.54
CA THR A 16 -3.69 -3.83 -19.46
C THR A 16 -3.62 -4.61 -18.15
N ILE A 17 -4.71 -5.30 -17.80
CA ILE A 17 -4.72 -6.16 -16.61
C ILE A 17 -3.62 -7.22 -16.68
N SER A 18 -3.35 -7.78 -17.85
CA SER A 18 -2.29 -8.78 -18.02
C SER A 18 -0.92 -8.19 -17.71
N GLN A 19 -0.67 -6.96 -18.14
CA GLN A 19 0.59 -6.26 -17.85
C GLN A 19 0.72 -5.93 -16.37
N VAL A 20 -0.37 -5.53 -15.72
CA VAL A 20 -0.40 -5.29 -14.28
C VAL A 20 -0.05 -6.56 -13.51
N LEU A 21 -0.65 -7.69 -13.89
CA LEU A 21 -0.37 -8.96 -13.23
C LEU A 21 1.08 -9.40 -13.41
N LYS A 22 1.66 -9.18 -14.59
CA LYS A 22 3.09 -9.45 -14.81
C LYS A 22 3.98 -8.56 -13.97
N PHE A 23 3.63 -7.30 -13.83
CA PHE A 23 4.34 -6.38 -12.94
C PHE A 23 4.32 -6.89 -11.49
N CYS A 24 3.14 -7.25 -11.01
CA CYS A 24 2.99 -7.78 -9.65
C CYS A 24 3.84 -9.04 -9.43
N GLU A 25 3.85 -9.93 -10.41
CA GLU A 25 4.65 -11.15 -10.34
C GLU A 25 6.14 -10.84 -10.28
N ARG A 26 6.63 -9.92 -11.12
CA ARG A 26 8.04 -9.52 -11.13
C ARG A 26 8.47 -8.89 -9.81
N LYS A 27 7.56 -8.18 -9.16
CA LYS A 27 7.85 -7.50 -7.89
C LYS A 27 7.53 -8.36 -6.67
N ASN A 28 7.22 -9.63 -6.88
CA ASN A 28 6.90 -10.58 -5.81
C ASN A 28 5.70 -10.13 -4.95
N MET A 29 4.78 -9.42 -5.55
CA MET A 29 3.51 -9.08 -4.90
C MET A 29 2.53 -10.22 -5.15
N GLY A 30 1.98 -10.78 -4.09
CA GLY A 30 1.03 -11.88 -4.20
C GLY A 30 -0.36 -11.43 -4.59
N ILE A 31 -0.49 -10.71 -5.71
CA ILE A 31 -1.75 -10.13 -6.15
C ILE A 31 -2.25 -10.89 -7.37
N THR A 32 -3.50 -11.37 -7.29
CA THR A 32 -4.17 -12.08 -8.37
C THR A 32 -5.21 -11.19 -9.02
N ARG A 33 -5.68 -11.60 -10.22
CA ARG A 33 -6.78 -10.91 -10.91
C ARG A 33 -8.03 -10.81 -10.03
N GLY A 34 -8.38 -11.90 -9.34
CA GLY A 34 -9.53 -11.92 -8.44
C GLY A 34 -9.39 -10.93 -7.30
N MET A 35 -8.20 -10.79 -6.75
CA MET A 35 -7.93 -9.79 -5.70
C MET A 35 -8.15 -8.37 -6.22
N ILE A 36 -7.65 -8.06 -7.41
CA ILE A 36 -7.84 -6.73 -8.02
C ILE A 36 -9.33 -6.45 -8.20
N GLN A 37 -10.08 -7.42 -8.72
CA GLN A 37 -11.53 -7.28 -8.90
C GLN A 37 -12.24 -7.03 -7.57
N ASN A 38 -11.84 -7.76 -6.51
CA ASN A 38 -12.41 -7.56 -5.18
C ASN A 38 -12.07 -6.17 -4.63
N TYR A 39 -10.86 -5.69 -4.84
CA TYR A 39 -10.46 -4.36 -4.39
C TYR A 39 -11.28 -3.25 -5.07
N ILE A 40 -11.55 -3.41 -6.37
CA ILE A 40 -12.38 -2.46 -7.12
C ILE A 40 -13.81 -2.51 -6.61
N ARG A 41 -14.37 -3.71 -6.45
CA ARG A 41 -15.74 -3.90 -5.95
C ARG A 41 -15.92 -3.28 -4.57
N ASP A 42 -14.94 -3.45 -3.69
CA ASP A 42 -15.03 -2.99 -2.30
C ASP A 42 -14.65 -1.51 -2.13
N GLY A 43 -14.37 -0.82 -3.22
CA GLY A 43 -14.04 0.61 -3.18
C GLY A 43 -12.63 0.91 -2.68
N LEU A 44 -11.76 -0.09 -2.63
CA LEU A 44 -10.37 0.08 -2.20
C LEU A 44 -9.46 0.54 -3.34
N LEU A 45 -9.75 0.10 -4.55
CA LEU A 45 -9.00 0.46 -5.75
C LEU A 45 -9.96 1.07 -6.77
N PRO A 46 -9.62 2.22 -7.37
CA PRO A 46 -10.45 2.78 -8.46
C PRO A 46 -10.51 1.83 -9.65
N PRO A 47 -11.60 1.87 -10.43
CA PRO A 47 -11.69 1.07 -11.64
C PRO A 47 -10.67 1.55 -12.68
N PRO A 48 -10.33 0.70 -13.67
CA PRO A 48 -9.43 1.12 -14.73
C PRO A 48 -10.02 2.25 -15.58
N VAL A 49 -9.14 3.10 -16.08
CA VAL A 49 -9.53 4.20 -16.98
C VAL A 49 -10.07 3.60 -18.28
N ASN A 50 -11.18 4.14 -18.77
CA ASN A 50 -11.85 3.63 -19.98
C ASN A 50 -12.13 2.12 -19.92
N LYS A 51 -12.34 1.60 -18.72
CA LYS A 51 -12.65 0.19 -18.44
C LYS A 51 -11.54 -0.81 -18.75
N ARG A 52 -10.37 -0.36 -19.25
CA ARG A 52 -9.31 -1.28 -19.70
C ARG A 52 -7.90 -0.88 -19.31
N GLN A 53 -7.67 0.37 -18.89
CA GLN A 53 -6.34 0.88 -18.68
C GLN A 53 -6.04 1.14 -17.22
N TYR A 54 -4.96 0.57 -16.73
CA TYR A 54 -4.44 0.81 -15.40
C TYR A 54 -3.23 1.75 -15.51
N THR A 55 -3.11 2.67 -14.56
CA THR A 55 -2.03 3.68 -14.57
C THR A 55 -1.00 3.37 -13.49
N HIS A 56 0.07 4.17 -13.46
CA HIS A 56 1.05 4.09 -12.37
C HIS A 56 0.40 4.31 -11.01
N LYS A 57 -0.65 5.13 -10.93
CA LYS A 57 -1.39 5.35 -9.69
C LYS A 57 -2.12 4.10 -9.22
N HIS A 58 -2.66 3.31 -10.14
CA HIS A 58 -3.22 2.00 -9.81
C HIS A 58 -2.14 1.09 -9.23
N LEU A 59 -0.95 1.06 -9.83
CA LEU A 59 0.16 0.26 -9.32
C LEU A 59 0.62 0.72 -7.95
N ALA A 60 0.67 2.03 -7.73
CA ALA A 60 1.03 2.58 -6.43
C ALA A 60 0.02 2.16 -5.35
N ALA A 61 -1.27 2.20 -5.66
CA ALA A 61 -2.30 1.74 -4.74
C ALA A 61 -2.15 0.25 -4.43
N LEU A 62 -1.94 -0.57 -5.46
CA LEU A 62 -1.76 -2.01 -5.28
C LEU A 62 -0.52 -2.33 -4.44
N ALA A 63 0.59 -1.65 -4.68
CA ALA A 63 1.82 -1.84 -3.92
C ALA A 63 1.63 -1.45 -2.46
N MET A 64 0.92 -0.35 -2.20
CA MET A 64 0.64 0.08 -0.83
C MET A 64 -0.29 -0.90 -0.12
N ILE A 65 -1.35 -1.36 -0.78
CA ILE A 65 -2.26 -2.37 -0.22
C ILE A 65 -1.48 -3.65 0.11
N ASP A 66 -0.64 -4.11 -0.82
CA ASP A 66 0.16 -5.31 -0.61
C ASP A 66 1.07 -5.18 0.62
N ARG A 67 1.64 -4.00 0.80
CA ARG A 67 2.49 -3.70 1.95
C ARG A 67 1.70 -3.72 3.26
N LEU A 68 0.54 -3.09 3.27
CA LEU A 68 -0.25 -2.90 4.47
C LEU A 68 -1.05 -4.14 4.88
N LYS A 69 -1.43 -5.00 3.94
CA LYS A 69 -2.28 -6.16 4.23
C LYS A 69 -1.64 -7.18 5.16
N THR A 70 -0.33 -7.13 5.32
CA THR A 70 0.38 -8.03 6.24
C THR A 70 0.18 -7.63 7.70
N VAL A 71 -0.24 -6.40 7.96
CA VAL A 71 -0.38 -5.84 9.32
C VAL A 71 -1.81 -5.42 9.62
N PHE A 72 -2.56 -4.96 8.61
CA PHE A 72 -3.90 -4.38 8.79
C PHE A 72 -4.94 -5.17 8.00
N ASP A 73 -6.20 -5.10 8.46
CA ASP A 73 -7.32 -5.64 7.70
C ASP A 73 -7.72 -4.69 6.56
N MET A 74 -8.53 -5.19 5.63
CA MET A 74 -8.94 -4.41 4.46
C MET A 74 -9.78 -3.18 4.82
N PRO A 75 -10.74 -3.24 5.74
CA PRO A 75 -11.48 -2.04 6.14
C PRO A 75 -10.57 -0.93 6.68
N THR A 76 -9.57 -1.27 7.47
CA THR A 76 -8.61 -0.32 8.01
C THR A 76 -7.78 0.32 6.91
N ILE A 77 -7.29 -0.49 5.96
CA ILE A 77 -6.52 -0.01 4.82
C ILE A 77 -7.37 0.95 3.98
N ARG A 78 -8.62 0.57 3.69
CA ARG A 78 -9.54 1.41 2.92
C ARG A 78 -9.76 2.75 3.60
N GLU A 79 -10.05 2.74 4.89
CA GLU A 79 -10.28 3.96 5.66
C GLU A 79 -9.05 4.87 5.63
N ALA A 80 -7.86 4.29 5.74
CA ALA A 80 -6.61 5.05 5.77
C ALA A 80 -6.23 5.63 4.40
N LEU A 81 -6.46 4.91 3.31
CA LEU A 81 -6.01 5.30 1.98
C LEU A 81 -7.02 6.11 1.18
N THR A 82 -8.32 5.90 1.38
CA THR A 82 -9.37 6.55 0.59
C THR A 82 -9.20 8.07 0.50
N PRO A 83 -8.91 8.81 1.59
CA PRO A 83 -8.77 10.27 1.50
C PRO A 83 -7.63 10.75 0.59
N TYR A 84 -6.67 9.89 0.29
CA TYR A 84 -5.48 10.24 -0.49
C TYR A 84 -5.52 9.71 -1.91
N MET A 85 -6.53 8.92 -2.23
CA MET A 85 -6.72 8.36 -3.56
C MET A 85 -7.45 9.34 -4.46
N ASP A 86 -7.05 9.38 -5.72
CA ASP A 86 -7.81 10.11 -6.75
C ASP A 86 -8.55 9.11 -7.65
N GLU A 87 -9.05 9.56 -8.80
CA GLU A 87 -9.84 8.73 -9.70
C GLU A 87 -9.05 7.57 -10.32
N GLU A 88 -7.73 7.64 -10.32
CA GLU A 88 -6.86 6.64 -10.93
C GLU A 88 -6.12 5.78 -9.91
N GLY A 89 -6.13 6.18 -8.64
CA GLY A 89 -5.44 5.44 -7.59
C GLY A 89 -4.68 6.35 -6.63
N LEU A 90 -3.54 5.89 -6.18
CA LEU A 90 -2.71 6.62 -5.22
C LEU A 90 -1.66 7.44 -5.97
N PRO A 91 -1.66 8.78 -5.84
CA PRO A 91 -0.63 9.59 -6.46
C PRO A 91 0.78 9.11 -6.08
N THR A 92 1.69 9.07 -7.03
CA THR A 92 3.03 8.51 -6.81
C THR A 92 3.83 9.30 -5.76
N GLU A 93 3.61 10.60 -5.64
CA GLU A 93 4.24 11.43 -4.61
C GLU A 93 3.77 11.03 -3.22
N VAL A 94 2.47 10.77 -3.07
CA VAL A 94 1.90 10.30 -1.80
C VAL A 94 2.44 8.91 -1.48
N TYR A 95 2.48 8.02 -2.47
CA TYR A 95 3.05 6.70 -2.30
C TYR A 95 4.49 6.76 -1.78
N SER A 96 5.34 7.58 -2.40
CA SER A 96 6.74 7.72 -1.99
C SER A 96 6.86 8.22 -0.55
N THR A 97 6.05 9.22 -0.19
CA THR A 97 6.04 9.75 1.18
C THR A 97 5.62 8.68 2.18
N LEU A 98 4.56 7.93 1.88
CA LEU A 98 4.09 6.87 2.76
C LEU A 98 5.12 5.75 2.90
N MET A 99 5.77 5.36 1.80
CA MET A 99 6.79 4.31 1.86
C MET A 99 7.98 4.71 2.71
N ASP A 100 8.44 5.96 2.59
CA ASP A 100 9.53 6.47 3.41
C ASP A 100 9.16 6.45 4.89
N LYS A 101 7.95 6.87 5.21
CA LYS A 101 7.47 6.88 6.60
C LYS A 101 7.33 5.46 7.15
N LEU A 102 6.77 4.54 6.38
CA LEU A 102 6.63 3.14 6.78
C LEU A 102 8.00 2.50 7.03
N THR A 103 8.96 2.74 6.15
CA THR A 103 10.31 2.23 6.32
C THR A 103 10.94 2.75 7.61
N GLY A 104 10.76 4.04 7.91
CA GLY A 104 11.24 4.64 9.14
C GLY A 104 10.59 4.05 10.38
N MET A 105 9.28 3.83 10.35
CA MET A 105 8.54 3.22 11.45
C MET A 105 8.95 1.77 11.68
N GLU A 106 9.14 1.00 10.61
CA GLU A 106 9.62 -0.38 10.71
C GLU A 106 11.02 -0.44 11.33
N ALA A 107 11.91 0.46 10.94
CA ALA A 107 13.25 0.53 11.50
C ALA A 107 13.20 0.80 13.01
N LYS A 108 12.36 1.75 13.44
CA LYS A 108 12.16 2.05 14.87
C LYS A 108 11.59 0.85 15.61
N TRP A 109 10.61 0.19 15.02
CA TRP A 109 9.96 -0.98 15.61
C TRP A 109 10.97 -2.10 15.80
N GLN A 110 11.80 -2.40 14.78
CA GLN A 110 12.82 -3.43 14.85
C GLN A 110 13.88 -3.12 15.91
N ALA A 111 14.28 -1.85 16.04
CA ALA A 111 15.33 -1.45 16.96
C ALA A 111 14.87 -1.39 18.42
N SER A 112 13.60 -1.01 18.67
CA SER A 112 13.16 -0.65 20.03
C SER A 112 12.04 -1.53 20.58
N ILE A 113 11.11 -1.97 19.75
CA ILE A 113 9.86 -2.62 20.18
C ILE A 113 9.90 -4.13 19.96
N ALA A 114 10.31 -4.58 18.79
CA ALA A 114 10.26 -5.99 18.43
C ALA A 114 11.02 -6.89 19.42
N PRO A 115 12.24 -6.53 19.89
CA PRO A 115 12.94 -7.38 20.86
C PRO A 115 12.18 -7.55 22.18
N ALA A 116 11.46 -6.51 22.62
CA ALA A 116 10.69 -6.56 23.85
C ALA A 116 9.40 -7.37 23.71
N LEU A 117 8.87 -7.51 22.51
CA LEU A 117 7.59 -8.14 22.23
C LEU A 117 7.69 -9.55 21.66
N SER A 118 8.89 -10.01 21.35
CA SER A 118 9.12 -11.33 20.76
C SER A 118 8.66 -12.50 21.65
N VAL A 119 8.36 -12.23 22.92
CA VAL A 119 7.98 -13.26 23.90
C VAL A 119 6.46 -13.34 24.10
N GLU A 120 5.67 -12.37 23.63
CA GLU A 120 4.23 -12.31 23.86
C GLU A 120 3.43 -12.54 22.57
N LYS A 121 2.57 -13.57 22.59
CA LYS A 121 1.73 -13.91 21.43
C LYS A 121 0.69 -12.82 21.13
N ASP A 122 0.23 -12.08 22.13
CA ASP A 122 -0.83 -11.09 21.98
C ASP A 122 -0.29 -9.69 21.64
N GLY A 123 1.03 -9.51 21.69
CA GLY A 123 1.66 -8.24 21.37
C GLY A 123 1.41 -7.78 19.94
N GLY A 124 1.18 -8.72 19.01
CA GLY A 124 0.92 -8.41 17.62
C GLY A 124 -0.31 -7.54 17.37
N THR A 125 -1.41 -7.81 18.10
CA THR A 125 -2.64 -7.03 17.94
C THR A 125 -2.50 -5.60 18.45
N LEU A 126 -1.88 -5.43 19.62
CA LEU A 126 -1.63 -4.11 20.19
C LEU A 126 -0.68 -3.30 19.31
N LEU A 127 0.35 -3.96 18.77
CA LEU A 127 1.29 -3.31 17.85
C LEU A 127 0.60 -2.87 16.56
N SER A 128 -0.27 -3.70 16.02
CA SER A 128 -1.02 -3.35 14.79
C SER A 128 -1.88 -2.12 15.04
N MET A 129 -2.53 -2.02 16.19
CA MET A 129 -3.35 -0.86 16.54
C MET A 129 -2.50 0.41 16.72
N ALA A 130 -1.38 0.30 17.43
CA ALA A 130 -0.46 1.41 17.63
C ALA A 130 0.15 1.88 16.30
N PHE A 131 0.54 0.93 15.46
CA PHE A 131 1.10 1.21 14.14
C PHE A 131 0.07 1.89 13.24
N ALA A 132 -1.20 1.43 13.27
CA ALA A 132 -2.27 2.03 12.49
C ALA A 132 -2.52 3.48 12.92
N THR A 133 -2.53 3.76 14.22
CA THR A 133 -2.72 5.10 14.75
C THR A 133 -1.57 6.01 14.31
N GLU A 134 -0.35 5.56 14.43
CA GLU A 134 0.83 6.32 14.03
C GLU A 134 0.84 6.56 12.52
N LEU A 135 0.42 5.57 11.72
CA LEU A 135 0.31 5.72 10.28
C LEU A 135 -0.71 6.79 9.91
N LYS A 136 -1.89 6.79 10.54
CA LYS A 136 -2.91 7.81 10.31
C LYS A 136 -2.38 9.21 10.61
N ASN A 137 -1.69 9.38 11.73
CA ASN A 137 -1.10 10.66 12.11
C ASN A 137 -0.04 11.09 11.10
N THR A 138 0.82 10.17 10.68
CA THR A 138 1.88 10.43 9.71
C THR A 138 1.30 10.88 8.37
N VAL A 139 0.29 10.18 7.88
CA VAL A 139 -0.37 10.49 6.61
C VAL A 139 -1.04 11.87 6.69
N THR A 140 -1.73 12.16 7.80
CA THR A 140 -2.37 13.44 8.00
C THR A 140 -1.35 14.58 8.00
N GLU A 141 -0.24 14.43 8.69
CA GLU A 141 0.85 15.42 8.71
C GLU A 141 1.43 15.65 7.31
N SER A 142 1.61 14.57 6.54
CA SER A 142 2.19 14.65 5.19
C SER A 142 1.30 15.42 4.21
N VAL A 143 -0.01 15.37 4.40
CA VAL A 143 -0.97 16.03 3.49
C VAL A 143 -1.25 17.46 3.89
N VAL A 144 -1.19 17.78 5.17
CA VAL A 144 -1.44 19.15 5.67
C VAL A 144 -0.28 20.11 5.33
N GLN A 145 0.87 19.55 5.06
CA GLN A 145 2.01 20.32 4.60
C GLN A 145 1.99 20.52 3.09
#